data_8e3939c1c1e18ccd4d2c49fdebc1bfb1
#
_entry.id   8e3939c1c1e18ccd4d2c49fdebc1bfb1
#
_cell.length_a   1.000
_cell.length_b   1.000
_cell.length_c   1.000
_cell.angle_alpha   90.00
_cell.angle_beta   90.00
_cell.angle_gamma   90.00
#
_symmetry.space_group_name_H-M   'P 1'
#
loop_
_entity.id
_entity.type
_entity.pdbx_description
1 polymer ?
#
loop_
_entity_poly.entity_id
_entity_poly.type
_entity_poly.pdbx_seq_one_letter_code
_entity_poly.pdbx_strand_id
1 'polypeptide(L)'
;MIWMPIQKEMHSERDPLRDLKFYSGDVRDEDPCDPLFSDSKAYVTLNALLFDGIETEQARVKVGRRLNPSMIVRYEDTAGAMQGILSCMKPCEQETVVYRVERLVDFHLFCRAGTMTSFISCSDGGFLNSYTDKADLVFLEIHVKPGVLCIHLEDVLEDYLKKDEHELLIGPYCPIQVRQIPVPEEYGRIQDRNGNPVRIYAQVEVFPASEDTADHPVKLNQKIIESSCRVIMQLNREETVHAEDLQSYLSFKKQIQYMLKK
;
A
#
# COMPACT_ATOMS: atom_id res chain seq x y z
N MET A 1 -14.95 -10.25 -28.08
CA MET A 1 -15.21 -10.72 -26.71
C MET A 1 -16.38 -9.90 -26.19
N ILE A 2 -17.55 -10.52 -26.05
CA ILE A 2 -18.79 -9.85 -25.68
C ILE A 2 -18.76 -9.70 -24.15
N TRP A 3 -18.65 -8.47 -23.67
CA TRP A 3 -18.77 -8.16 -22.25
C TRP A 3 -20.23 -8.25 -21.86
N MET A 4 -20.62 -9.26 -21.10
CA MET A 4 -21.93 -9.25 -20.44
C MET A 4 -21.91 -8.21 -19.32
N PRO A 5 -22.99 -7.43 -19.14
CA PRO A 5 -23.11 -6.57 -17.99
C PRO A 5 -23.18 -7.45 -16.73
N ILE A 6 -22.22 -7.22 -15.82
CA ILE A 6 -22.21 -7.86 -14.51
C ILE A 6 -23.45 -7.39 -13.78
N GLN A 7 -24.36 -8.31 -13.48
CA GLN A 7 -25.51 -8.04 -12.61
C GLN A 7 -25.00 -7.49 -11.29
N LYS A 8 -25.60 -6.40 -10.85
CA LYS A 8 -25.39 -5.79 -9.55
C LYS A 8 -25.88 -6.78 -8.49
N GLU A 9 -25.00 -7.68 -8.05
CA GLU A 9 -25.28 -8.50 -6.88
C GLU A 9 -25.33 -7.58 -5.66
N MET A 10 -26.38 -7.77 -4.84
CA MET A 10 -26.57 -7.03 -3.60
C MET A 10 -25.31 -7.12 -2.75
N HIS A 11 -24.74 -5.97 -2.41
CA HIS A 11 -23.65 -5.90 -1.44
C HIS A 11 -24.15 -6.52 -0.13
N SER A 12 -23.69 -7.72 0.19
CA SER A 12 -23.71 -8.19 1.58
C SER A 12 -22.92 -7.17 2.41
N GLU A 13 -23.39 -6.85 3.59
CA GLU A 13 -22.65 -6.01 4.53
C GLU A 13 -21.22 -6.54 4.62
N ARG A 14 -20.25 -5.72 4.22
CA ARG A 14 -18.85 -6.11 4.14
C ARG A 14 -18.30 -6.22 5.56
N ASP A 15 -17.58 -7.29 5.86
CA ASP A 15 -16.94 -7.50 7.15
C ASP A 15 -15.53 -6.86 7.14
N PRO A 16 -15.30 -5.76 7.89
CA PRO A 16 -14.01 -5.08 7.95
C PRO A 16 -12.86 -5.96 8.45
N LEU A 17 -13.13 -6.87 9.41
CA LEU A 17 -12.12 -7.78 9.94
C LEU A 17 -11.72 -8.82 8.89
N ARG A 18 -12.66 -9.27 8.07
CA ARG A 18 -12.35 -10.12 6.92
C ARG A 18 -11.44 -9.40 5.93
N ASP A 19 -11.74 -8.14 5.61
CA ASP A 19 -10.91 -7.34 4.70
C ASP A 19 -9.48 -7.17 5.24
N LEU A 20 -9.34 -6.93 6.55
CA LEU A 20 -8.05 -6.81 7.21
C LEU A 20 -7.28 -8.15 7.20
N LYS A 21 -7.94 -9.27 7.47
CA LYS A 21 -7.35 -10.63 7.38
C LYS A 21 -6.82 -10.91 5.98
N PHE A 22 -7.59 -10.62 4.95
CA PHE A 22 -7.14 -10.78 3.56
C PHE A 22 -5.96 -9.87 3.23
N TYR A 23 -6.00 -8.62 3.71
CA TYR A 23 -4.90 -7.70 3.52
C TYR A 23 -3.59 -8.22 4.13
N SER A 24 -3.62 -8.70 5.36
CA SER A 24 -2.45 -9.22 6.08
C SER A 24 -1.88 -10.50 5.48
N GLY A 25 -2.63 -11.18 4.61
CA GLY A 25 -2.25 -12.45 4.00
C GLY A 25 -2.39 -13.66 4.94
N ASP A 26 -3.16 -13.50 6.02
CA ASP A 26 -3.40 -14.54 7.02
C ASP A 26 -4.52 -15.53 6.64
N VAL A 27 -5.26 -15.24 5.59
CA VAL A 27 -6.34 -16.12 5.13
C VAL A 27 -5.78 -17.11 4.12
N ARG A 28 -5.87 -18.40 4.45
CA ARG A 28 -5.53 -19.48 3.52
C ARG A 28 -6.73 -19.95 2.70
N ASP A 29 -7.93 -19.61 3.16
CA ASP A 29 -9.17 -19.95 2.46
C ASP A 29 -9.42 -18.89 1.38
N GLU A 30 -9.01 -19.24 0.17
CA GLU A 30 -9.34 -18.50 -1.02
C GLU A 30 -10.86 -18.49 -1.18
N ASP A 31 -11.47 -17.31 -1.23
CA ASP A 31 -12.82 -17.17 -1.75
C ASP A 31 -12.70 -17.01 -3.29
N PRO A 32 -12.90 -18.09 -4.07
CA PRO A 32 -12.77 -18.04 -5.51
C PRO A 32 -13.80 -17.08 -6.15
N CYS A 33 -14.81 -16.67 -5.38
CA CYS A 33 -15.84 -15.74 -5.83
C CYS A 33 -15.43 -14.27 -5.65
N ASP A 34 -14.39 -13.98 -4.83
CA ASP A 34 -13.88 -12.62 -4.67
C ASP A 34 -12.51 -12.45 -5.38
N PRO A 35 -12.49 -11.97 -6.64
CA PRO A 35 -11.25 -11.81 -7.41
C PRO A 35 -10.29 -10.77 -6.82
N LEU A 36 -10.71 -9.98 -5.82
CA LEU A 36 -9.82 -9.05 -5.10
C LEU A 36 -8.95 -9.81 -4.10
N PHE A 37 -9.45 -10.91 -3.58
CA PHE A 37 -8.86 -11.67 -2.49
C PHE A 37 -8.48 -13.09 -2.88
N SER A 38 -8.61 -13.45 -4.15
CA SER A 38 -8.13 -14.73 -4.68
C SER A 38 -6.60 -14.86 -4.66
N ASP A 39 -5.89 -13.76 -4.40
CA ASP A 39 -4.43 -13.74 -4.29
C ASP A 39 -4.04 -13.64 -2.81
N SER A 40 -3.28 -14.60 -2.31
CA SER A 40 -2.66 -14.61 -0.97
C SER A 40 -1.77 -13.38 -0.68
N LYS A 41 -1.72 -12.42 -1.60
CA LYS A 41 -0.94 -11.17 -1.53
C LYS A 41 -1.80 -9.93 -1.76
N ALA A 42 -3.02 -9.91 -1.23
CA ALA A 42 -3.93 -8.78 -1.39
C ALA A 42 -3.28 -7.43 -1.00
N TYR A 43 -2.45 -7.40 0.05
CA TYR A 43 -1.70 -6.20 0.44
C TYR A 43 -0.79 -5.67 -0.69
N VAL A 44 -0.18 -6.55 -1.48
CA VAL A 44 0.70 -6.15 -2.59
C VAL A 44 -0.11 -5.44 -3.68
N THR A 45 -1.27 -5.99 -4.00
CA THR A 45 -2.12 -5.51 -5.08
C THR A 45 -2.83 -4.21 -4.71
N LEU A 46 -3.40 -4.13 -3.50
CA LEU A 46 -4.03 -2.91 -2.98
C LEU A 46 -3.01 -1.77 -2.84
N ASN A 47 -1.85 -2.03 -2.28
CA ASN A 47 -0.79 -1.02 -2.15
C ASN A 47 -0.26 -0.57 -3.52
N ALA A 48 -0.16 -1.46 -4.50
CA ALA A 48 0.22 -1.09 -5.86
C ALA A 48 -0.80 -0.13 -6.51
N LEU A 49 -2.09 -0.31 -6.24
CA LEU A 49 -3.13 0.60 -6.72
C LEU A 49 -3.02 1.99 -6.08
N LEU A 50 -2.73 2.05 -4.78
CA LEU A 50 -2.59 3.32 -4.05
C LEU A 50 -1.28 4.05 -4.36
N PHE A 51 -0.25 3.33 -4.79
CA PHE A 51 1.08 3.89 -4.99
C PHE A 51 1.10 4.99 -6.06
N ASP A 52 1.68 6.14 -5.72
CA ASP A 52 1.89 7.24 -6.65
C ASP A 52 3.24 7.16 -7.38
N GLY A 53 3.41 7.97 -8.43
CA GLY A 53 4.65 8.05 -9.20
C GLY A 53 4.71 7.08 -10.37
N ILE A 54 3.58 6.53 -10.81
CA ILE A 54 3.49 5.61 -11.96
C ILE A 54 4.02 6.23 -13.27
N GLU A 55 4.14 7.54 -13.33
CA GLU A 55 4.78 8.26 -14.43
C GLU A 55 6.29 8.00 -14.51
N THR A 56 6.92 7.50 -13.45
CA THR A 56 8.34 7.13 -13.46
C THR A 56 8.53 5.67 -13.87
N GLU A 57 9.62 5.37 -14.58
CA GLU A 57 9.96 4.01 -14.98
C GLU A 57 10.14 3.09 -13.76
N GLN A 58 10.80 3.59 -12.72
CA GLN A 58 11.00 2.84 -11.47
C GLN A 58 9.68 2.44 -10.80
N ALA A 59 8.71 3.37 -10.74
CA ALA A 59 7.39 3.09 -10.21
C ALA A 59 6.62 2.11 -11.09
N ARG A 60 6.75 2.20 -12.42
CA ARG A 60 6.14 1.25 -13.36
C ARG A 60 6.63 -0.18 -13.13
N VAL A 61 7.94 -0.35 -12.94
CA VAL A 61 8.53 -1.67 -12.63
C VAL A 61 8.00 -2.22 -11.30
N LYS A 62 7.85 -1.35 -10.29
CA LYS A 62 7.32 -1.75 -8.98
C LYS A 62 5.85 -2.16 -9.04
N VAL A 63 5.04 -1.42 -9.78
CA VAL A 63 3.57 -1.52 -9.78
C VAL A 63 3.07 -2.50 -10.84
N GLY A 64 3.71 -2.53 -12.01
CA GLY A 64 3.17 -3.14 -13.21
C GLY A 64 2.80 -4.62 -13.09
N ARG A 65 3.61 -5.42 -12.41
CA ARG A 65 3.37 -6.86 -12.25
C ARG A 65 2.42 -7.24 -11.11
N ARG A 66 1.85 -6.25 -10.44
CA ARG A 66 1.09 -6.43 -9.20
C ARG A 66 -0.35 -5.98 -9.29
N LEU A 67 -0.71 -5.30 -10.38
CA LEU A 67 -2.05 -4.80 -10.59
C LEU A 67 -2.88 -5.80 -11.37
N ASN A 68 -4.15 -5.93 -10.99
CA ASN A 68 -5.12 -6.76 -11.67
C ASN A 68 -6.21 -5.86 -12.29
N PRO A 69 -6.49 -5.98 -13.60
CA PRO A 69 -7.56 -5.20 -14.24
C PRO A 69 -8.93 -5.36 -13.59
N SER A 70 -9.21 -6.50 -12.93
CA SER A 70 -10.48 -6.72 -12.23
C SER A 70 -10.72 -5.70 -11.10
N MET A 71 -9.66 -5.20 -10.47
CA MET A 71 -9.75 -4.17 -9.43
C MET A 71 -10.27 -2.84 -9.98
N ILE A 72 -9.98 -2.54 -11.24
CA ILE A 72 -10.47 -1.34 -11.92
C ILE A 72 -11.95 -1.51 -12.27
N VAL A 73 -12.32 -2.67 -12.81
CA VAL A 73 -13.71 -2.96 -13.17
C VAL A 73 -14.61 -2.98 -11.93
N ARG A 74 -14.09 -3.49 -10.82
CA ARG A 74 -14.77 -3.61 -9.52
C ARG A 74 -14.27 -2.57 -8.52
N TYR A 75 -14.08 -1.34 -8.96
CA TYR A 75 -13.47 -0.29 -8.15
C TYR A 75 -14.27 0.05 -6.87
N GLU A 76 -15.59 -0.08 -6.89
CA GLU A 76 -16.43 0.14 -5.71
C GLU A 76 -16.14 -0.92 -4.63
N ASP A 77 -16.04 -2.19 -5.02
CA ASP A 77 -15.66 -3.27 -4.11
C ASP A 77 -14.22 -3.11 -3.59
N THR A 78 -13.32 -2.69 -4.48
CA THR A 78 -11.91 -2.43 -4.12
C THR A 78 -11.80 -1.28 -3.11
N ALA A 79 -12.50 -0.18 -3.35
CA ALA A 79 -12.56 0.94 -2.40
C ALA A 79 -13.25 0.54 -1.09
N GLY A 80 -14.33 -0.23 -1.16
CA GLY A 80 -15.02 -0.77 0.01
C GLY A 80 -14.11 -1.63 0.88
N ALA A 81 -13.28 -2.50 0.28
CA ALA A 81 -12.29 -3.29 1.02
C ALA A 81 -11.28 -2.41 1.75
N MET A 82 -10.74 -1.40 1.07
CA MET A 82 -9.79 -0.46 1.68
C MET A 82 -10.45 0.37 2.79
N GLN A 83 -11.70 0.80 2.60
CA GLN A 83 -12.48 1.47 3.66
C GLN A 83 -12.75 0.55 4.85
N GLY A 84 -13.01 -0.74 4.61
CA GLY A 84 -13.13 -1.76 5.66
C GLY A 84 -11.86 -1.84 6.50
N ILE A 85 -10.69 -1.94 5.86
CA ILE A 85 -9.39 -1.93 6.54
C ILE A 85 -9.21 -0.64 7.37
N LEU A 86 -9.50 0.52 6.76
CA LEU A 86 -9.38 1.82 7.46
C LEU A 86 -10.30 1.92 8.67
N SER A 87 -11.51 1.34 8.60
CA SER A 87 -12.47 1.36 9.72
C SER A 87 -12.01 0.54 10.93
N CYS A 88 -11.07 -0.38 10.75
CA CYS A 88 -10.43 -1.11 11.85
C CYS A 88 -9.35 -0.28 12.55
N MET A 89 -8.85 0.79 11.91
CA MET A 89 -7.76 1.61 12.43
C MET A 89 -8.26 2.65 13.42
N LYS A 90 -7.36 3.07 14.32
CA LYS A 90 -7.63 4.16 15.27
C LYS A 90 -6.53 5.22 15.17
N PRO A 91 -6.83 6.48 15.50
CA PRO A 91 -5.79 7.49 15.64
C PRO A 91 -4.78 7.07 16.70
N CYS A 92 -3.49 7.17 16.38
CA CYS A 92 -2.42 7.00 17.35
C CYS A 92 -2.58 8.02 18.46
N GLU A 93 -2.60 7.58 19.71
CA GLU A 93 -2.83 8.48 20.87
C GLU A 93 -1.56 9.24 21.28
N GLN A 94 -0.42 8.61 21.13
CA GLN A 94 0.90 9.16 21.45
C GLN A 94 1.91 8.81 20.37
N GLU A 95 3.01 9.55 20.32
CA GLU A 95 4.08 9.24 19.37
C GLU A 95 4.60 7.80 19.60
N THR A 96 4.61 7.03 18.54
CA THR A 96 5.08 5.64 18.52
C THR A 96 6.22 5.48 17.53
N VAL A 97 7.30 4.82 17.94
CA VAL A 97 8.45 4.54 17.07
C VAL A 97 8.37 3.12 16.58
N VAL A 98 8.39 2.96 15.28
CA VAL A 98 8.36 1.64 14.62
C VAL A 98 9.44 1.56 13.54
N TYR A 99 9.73 0.36 13.07
CA TYR A 99 10.89 0.08 12.24
C TYR A 99 10.47 -0.62 10.96
N ARG A 100 11.15 -0.29 9.87
CA ARG A 100 10.95 -0.94 8.59
C ARG A 100 12.24 -1.03 7.79
N VAL A 101 12.41 -2.11 7.06
CA VAL A 101 13.51 -2.27 6.11
C VAL A 101 12.97 -2.15 4.69
N GLU A 102 13.55 -1.23 3.93
CA GLU A 102 13.20 -1.01 2.53
C GLU A 102 14.41 -1.25 1.62
N ARG A 103 14.15 -1.43 0.32
CA ARG A 103 15.19 -1.37 -0.69
C ARG A 103 15.45 0.08 -1.09
N LEU A 104 16.66 0.38 -1.51
CA LEU A 104 17.07 1.74 -1.90
C LEU A 104 16.14 2.38 -2.94
N VAL A 105 15.72 1.59 -3.94
CA VAL A 105 14.80 2.08 -4.99
C VAL A 105 13.43 2.48 -4.40
N ASP A 106 12.92 1.70 -3.48
CA ASP A 106 11.64 1.95 -2.83
C ASP A 106 11.71 3.17 -1.90
N PHE A 107 12.84 3.33 -1.19
CA PHE A 107 13.12 4.50 -0.36
C PHE A 107 13.18 5.79 -1.18
N HIS A 108 13.82 5.79 -2.34
CA HIS A 108 13.84 6.98 -3.20
C HIS A 108 12.45 7.37 -3.69
N LEU A 109 11.62 6.40 -4.06
CA LEU A 109 10.23 6.68 -4.45
C LEU A 109 9.41 7.22 -3.28
N PHE A 110 9.61 6.68 -2.08
CA PHE A 110 8.99 7.13 -0.84
C PHE A 110 9.37 8.59 -0.51
N CYS A 111 10.67 8.92 -0.53
CA CYS A 111 11.15 10.29 -0.31
C CYS A 111 10.60 11.29 -1.33
N ARG A 112 10.51 10.89 -2.60
CA ARG A 112 10.04 11.76 -3.67
C ARG A 112 8.56 12.09 -3.53
N ALA A 113 7.76 11.14 -3.08
CA ALA A 113 6.32 11.34 -2.90
C ALA A 113 6.00 12.36 -1.79
N GLY A 114 6.84 12.46 -0.75
CA GLY A 114 6.58 13.30 0.43
C GLY A 114 5.33 12.90 1.22
N THR A 115 4.73 11.78 0.84
CA THR A 115 3.50 11.24 1.40
C THR A 115 3.53 9.72 1.33
N MET A 116 3.10 9.07 2.38
CA MET A 116 2.83 7.63 2.37
C MET A 116 1.49 7.39 1.66
N THR A 117 1.53 7.01 0.39
CA THR A 117 0.31 6.87 -0.43
C THR A 117 -0.38 5.52 -0.26
N SER A 118 0.32 4.52 0.27
CA SER A 118 -0.20 3.17 0.54
C SER A 118 -0.19 2.84 2.02
N PHE A 119 -0.87 1.77 2.41
CA PHE A 119 -0.69 1.18 3.73
C PHE A 119 0.75 0.73 3.91
N ILE A 120 1.31 0.96 5.10
CA ILE A 120 2.67 0.54 5.44
C ILE A 120 2.67 -0.31 6.69
N SER A 121 3.20 -1.51 6.56
CA SER A 121 3.47 -2.43 7.66
C SER A 121 4.85 -2.14 8.24
N CYS A 122 4.91 -1.99 9.55
CA CYS A 122 6.12 -1.73 10.33
C CYS A 122 6.16 -2.67 11.53
N SER A 123 7.33 -2.83 12.16
CA SER A 123 7.47 -3.57 13.41
C SER A 123 7.81 -2.65 14.56
N ASP A 124 7.17 -2.80 15.71
CA ASP A 124 7.57 -2.11 16.95
C ASP A 124 8.67 -2.85 17.73
N GLY A 125 8.93 -4.12 17.38
CA GLY A 125 9.99 -4.95 17.93
C GLY A 125 11.39 -4.67 17.36
N GLY A 126 11.56 -3.65 16.52
CA GLY A 126 12.83 -3.31 15.88
C GLY A 126 12.97 -3.88 14.46
N PHE A 127 14.19 -3.89 13.96
CA PHE A 127 14.47 -4.44 12.62
C PHE A 127 14.55 -5.96 12.66
N LEU A 128 13.67 -6.61 11.90
CA LEU A 128 13.59 -8.06 11.83
C LEU A 128 14.75 -8.64 11.00
N ASN A 129 15.40 -9.69 11.50
CA ASN A 129 16.52 -10.36 10.83
C ASN A 129 16.14 -10.97 9.46
N SER A 130 14.86 -11.24 9.23
CA SER A 130 14.33 -11.84 8.00
C SER A 130 14.47 -10.96 6.75
N TYR A 131 14.92 -9.71 6.89
CA TYR A 131 15.08 -8.78 5.76
C TYR A 131 16.45 -8.76 5.13
N THR A 132 17.42 -9.47 5.68
CA THR A 132 18.79 -9.53 5.13
C THR A 132 18.88 -10.27 3.79
N ASP A 133 17.81 -10.91 3.35
CA ASP A 133 17.71 -11.55 2.03
C ASP A 133 17.56 -10.55 0.86
N LYS A 134 17.31 -9.27 1.16
CA LYS A 134 17.17 -8.20 0.16
C LYS A 134 18.52 -7.54 -0.14
N ALA A 135 18.62 -6.95 -1.35
CA ALA A 135 19.77 -6.13 -1.74
C ALA A 135 19.51 -4.65 -1.45
N ASP A 136 20.59 -3.89 -1.25
CA ASP A 136 20.58 -2.43 -1.08
C ASP A 136 19.60 -1.97 0.01
N LEU A 137 19.84 -2.44 1.24
CA LEU A 137 18.97 -2.20 2.40
C LEU A 137 19.02 -0.73 2.86
N VAL A 138 17.85 -0.21 3.15
CA VAL A 138 17.64 1.06 3.85
C VAL A 138 16.84 0.78 5.11
N PHE A 139 17.33 1.25 6.25
CA PHE A 139 16.64 1.12 7.52
C PHE A 139 15.88 2.40 7.83
N LEU A 140 14.58 2.25 8.12
CA LEU A 140 13.67 3.35 8.45
C LEU A 140 13.25 3.22 9.91
N GLU A 141 13.57 4.24 10.71
CA GLU A 141 13.00 4.48 12.02
C GLU A 141 11.84 5.45 11.83
N ILE A 142 10.62 4.98 12.04
CA ILE A 142 9.41 5.71 11.70
C ILE A 142 8.73 6.20 12.96
N HIS A 143 8.63 7.51 13.10
CA HIS A 143 7.97 8.21 14.18
C HIS A 143 6.54 8.53 13.79
N VAL A 144 5.61 7.72 14.24
CA VAL A 144 4.16 7.87 14.00
C VAL A 144 3.62 8.91 14.95
N LYS A 145 3.22 10.06 14.42
CA LYS A 145 2.72 11.17 15.26
C LYS A 145 1.27 10.95 15.70
N PRO A 146 0.84 11.54 16.83
CA PRO A 146 -0.54 11.46 17.30
C PRO A 146 -1.54 11.86 16.19
N GLY A 147 -2.64 11.12 16.11
CA GLY A 147 -3.68 11.32 15.09
C GLY A 147 -3.50 10.53 13.80
N VAL A 148 -2.34 9.91 13.55
CA VAL A 148 -2.14 9.01 12.42
C VAL A 148 -2.99 7.75 12.63
N LEU A 149 -3.76 7.35 11.61
CA LEU A 149 -4.52 6.10 11.66
C LEU A 149 -3.58 4.90 11.58
N CYS A 150 -3.66 4.03 12.57
CA CYS A 150 -2.86 2.82 12.62
C CYS A 150 -3.57 1.70 13.40
N ILE A 151 -3.04 0.49 13.31
CA ILE A 151 -3.54 -0.68 14.03
C ILE A 151 -2.44 -1.72 14.24
N HIS A 152 -2.32 -2.26 15.45
CA HIS A 152 -1.56 -3.47 15.70
C HIS A 152 -2.38 -4.67 15.25
N LEU A 153 -1.86 -5.46 14.31
CA LEU A 153 -2.62 -6.57 13.74
C LEU A 153 -2.91 -7.67 14.76
N GLU A 154 -1.99 -7.92 15.68
CA GLU A 154 -2.15 -8.89 16.76
C GLU A 154 -3.26 -8.54 17.76
N ASP A 155 -3.61 -7.26 17.93
CA ASP A 155 -4.68 -6.81 18.83
C ASP A 155 -6.08 -7.12 18.29
N VAL A 156 -6.21 -7.33 16.99
CA VAL A 156 -7.52 -7.43 16.31
C VAL A 156 -7.73 -8.76 15.62
N LEU A 157 -6.65 -9.41 15.20
CA LEU A 157 -6.68 -10.69 14.53
C LEU A 157 -6.30 -11.79 15.53
N GLU A 158 -7.31 -12.46 16.11
CA GLU A 158 -7.12 -13.49 17.17
C GLU A 158 -6.14 -14.60 16.76
N ASP A 159 -6.17 -15.01 15.50
CA ASP A 159 -5.35 -16.10 14.94
C ASP A 159 -4.20 -15.55 14.06
N TYR A 160 -3.70 -14.34 14.35
CA TYR A 160 -2.63 -13.75 13.56
C TYR A 160 -1.37 -14.62 13.60
N LEU A 161 -0.98 -15.19 12.44
CA LEU A 161 0.10 -16.17 12.34
C LEU A 161 1.49 -15.56 12.52
N LYS A 162 1.60 -14.22 12.42
CA LYS A 162 2.86 -13.49 12.45
C LYS A 162 3.02 -12.64 13.72
N LYS A 163 2.49 -13.12 14.84
CA LYS A 163 2.56 -12.38 16.13
C LYS A 163 3.98 -11.94 16.52
N ASP A 164 5.00 -12.74 16.14
CA ASP A 164 6.39 -12.41 16.41
C ASP A 164 6.91 -11.21 15.59
N GLU A 165 6.16 -10.75 14.58
CA GLU A 165 6.53 -9.58 13.78
C GLU A 165 6.14 -8.26 14.46
N HIS A 166 5.28 -8.28 15.49
CA HIS A 166 4.78 -7.08 16.19
C HIS A 166 4.35 -6.00 15.18
N GLU A 167 3.45 -6.38 14.28
CA GLU A 167 3.15 -5.59 13.10
C GLU A 167 2.19 -4.45 13.41
N LEU A 168 2.66 -3.20 13.26
CA LEU A 168 1.84 -2.00 13.19
C LEU A 168 1.57 -1.66 11.73
N LEU A 169 0.31 -1.66 11.34
CA LEU A 169 -0.16 -1.21 10.03
C LEU A 169 -0.55 0.28 10.12
N ILE A 170 0.07 1.12 9.27
CA ILE A 170 -0.19 2.56 9.18
C ILE A 170 -1.06 2.81 7.95
N GLY A 171 -2.06 3.68 8.09
CA GLY A 171 -2.98 4.06 7.01
C GLY A 171 -2.31 4.88 5.90
N PRO A 172 -2.92 4.93 4.70
CA PRO A 172 -2.37 5.64 3.55
C PRO A 172 -2.57 7.16 3.62
N TYR A 173 -1.92 7.87 2.69
CA TYR A 173 -2.00 9.32 2.48
C TYR A 173 -1.50 10.19 3.64
N CYS A 174 -0.63 9.64 4.47
CA CYS A 174 0.02 10.37 5.55
C CYS A 174 1.20 11.20 5.01
N PRO A 175 1.25 12.51 5.24
CA PRO A 175 2.42 13.33 4.96
C PRO A 175 3.64 12.83 5.74
N ILE A 176 4.83 12.91 5.13
CA ILE A 176 6.06 12.47 5.76
C ILE A 176 7.15 13.53 5.70
N GLN A 177 8.03 13.51 6.70
CA GLN A 177 9.31 14.20 6.65
C GLN A 177 10.42 13.16 6.83
N VAL A 178 11.41 13.19 5.96
CA VAL A 178 12.50 12.22 5.94
C VAL A 178 13.83 12.91 6.23
N ARG A 179 14.57 12.37 7.19
CA ARG A 179 15.91 12.82 7.55
C ARG A 179 16.86 11.63 7.54
N GLN A 180 17.85 11.66 6.68
CA GLN A 180 18.95 10.70 6.77
C GLN A 180 19.89 11.08 7.91
N ILE A 181 20.29 10.07 8.70
CA ILE A 181 21.22 10.21 9.80
C ILE A 181 22.34 9.17 9.67
N PRO A 182 23.48 9.32 10.36
CA PRO A 182 24.49 8.30 10.39
C PRO A 182 23.93 6.95 10.81
N VAL A 183 24.36 5.87 10.13
CA VAL A 183 23.96 4.51 10.50
C VAL A 183 24.47 4.21 11.90
N PRO A 184 23.59 3.87 12.87
CA PRO A 184 24.02 3.46 14.20
C PRO A 184 24.96 2.26 14.15
N GLU A 185 25.92 2.19 15.08
CA GLU A 185 26.98 1.16 15.06
C GLU A 185 26.42 -0.26 15.09
N GLU A 186 25.34 -0.47 15.82
CA GLU A 186 24.63 -1.75 15.91
C GLU A 186 24.10 -2.26 14.58
N TYR A 187 23.67 -1.35 13.68
CA TYR A 187 23.14 -1.69 12.35
C TYR A 187 24.22 -1.66 11.27
N GLY A 188 25.34 -0.99 11.49
CA GLY A 188 26.46 -0.90 10.54
C GLY A 188 27.13 -2.25 10.24
N ARG A 189 26.89 -3.28 11.05
CA ARG A 189 27.41 -4.65 10.86
C ARG A 189 26.45 -5.53 10.06
N ILE A 190 25.21 -5.10 9.84
CA ILE A 190 24.23 -5.85 9.08
C ILE A 190 24.57 -5.74 7.59
N GLN A 191 24.58 -6.88 6.93
CA GLN A 191 24.85 -6.98 5.50
C GLN A 191 23.61 -7.40 4.75
N ASP A 192 23.47 -6.87 3.55
CA ASP A 192 22.45 -7.31 2.60
C ASP A 192 22.83 -8.69 2.00
N ARG A 193 21.95 -9.25 1.16
CA ARG A 193 22.18 -10.53 0.48
C ARG A 193 23.46 -10.57 -0.39
N ASN A 194 24.01 -9.42 -0.76
CA ASN A 194 25.22 -9.29 -1.57
C ASN A 194 26.48 -9.04 -0.72
N GLY A 195 26.32 -9.04 0.62
CA GLY A 195 27.41 -8.76 1.57
C GLY A 195 27.72 -7.26 1.73
N ASN A 196 26.90 -6.36 1.21
CA ASN A 196 27.08 -4.93 1.39
C ASN A 196 26.52 -4.48 2.75
N PRO A 197 27.21 -3.59 3.48
CA PRO A 197 26.66 -3.04 4.72
C PRO A 197 25.46 -2.13 4.44
N VAL A 198 24.59 -1.97 5.44
CA VAL A 198 23.52 -0.98 5.41
C VAL A 198 24.11 0.41 5.18
N ARG A 199 23.67 1.11 4.14
CA ARG A 199 24.22 2.40 3.72
C ARG A 199 23.40 3.59 4.16
N ILE A 200 22.10 3.39 4.38
CA ILE A 200 21.16 4.46 4.72
C ILE A 200 20.40 4.05 5.95
N TYR A 201 20.41 4.94 6.91
CA TYR A 201 19.51 4.96 8.05
C TYR A 201 18.72 6.27 8.00
N ALA A 202 17.42 6.21 8.01
CA ALA A 202 16.58 7.40 7.92
C ALA A 202 15.53 7.41 9.01
N GLN A 203 15.39 8.56 9.65
CA GLN A 203 14.24 8.89 10.48
C GLN A 203 13.13 9.45 9.60
N VAL A 204 11.94 8.92 9.78
CA VAL A 204 10.73 9.31 9.04
C VAL A 204 9.67 9.72 10.03
N GLU A 205 9.32 11.00 10.04
CA GLU A 205 8.15 11.47 10.78
C GLU A 205 6.91 11.31 9.91
N VAL A 206 5.88 10.68 10.45
CA VAL A 206 4.59 10.44 9.79
C VAL A 206 3.53 11.26 10.48
N PHE A 207 2.85 12.11 9.73
CA PHE A 207 1.83 13.02 10.23
C PHE A 207 0.43 12.56 9.81
N PRO A 208 -0.62 12.94 10.57
CA PRO A 208 -1.99 12.62 10.19
C PRO A 208 -2.31 13.09 8.77
N ALA A 209 -3.07 12.28 8.04
CA ALA A 209 -3.60 12.69 6.75
C ALA A 209 -4.46 13.96 6.92
N SER A 210 -4.32 14.91 6.01
CA SER A 210 -5.12 16.12 6.04
C SER A 210 -6.58 15.78 5.71
N GLU A 211 -7.50 16.33 6.50
CA GLU A 211 -8.94 16.30 6.18
C GLU A 211 -9.29 17.26 5.04
N ASP A 212 -8.31 18.07 4.58
CA ASP A 212 -8.56 19.07 3.55
C ASP A 212 -8.89 18.38 2.22
N THR A 213 -10.19 18.20 2.02
CA THR A 213 -10.79 17.54 0.87
C THR A 213 -11.01 18.54 -0.27
N ALA A 214 -9.97 19.27 -0.66
CA ALA A 214 -10.00 20.06 -1.88
C ALA A 214 -10.19 19.19 -3.15
N ASP A 215 -10.11 17.87 -2.97
CA ASP A 215 -10.34 16.89 -4.02
C ASP A 215 -11.84 16.78 -4.33
N HIS A 216 -12.22 17.08 -5.55
CA HIS A 216 -13.56 16.85 -6.05
C HIS A 216 -13.69 15.41 -6.62
N PRO A 217 -14.87 14.78 -6.45
CA PRO A 217 -15.09 13.46 -7.02
C PRO A 217 -14.91 13.50 -8.54
N VAL A 218 -14.19 12.53 -9.06
CA VAL A 218 -14.09 12.30 -10.50
C VAL A 218 -15.23 11.38 -10.92
N LYS A 219 -16.10 11.85 -11.81
CA LYS A 219 -17.15 10.97 -12.36
C LYS A 219 -16.52 9.94 -13.29
N LEU A 220 -16.36 8.73 -12.81
CA LEU A 220 -15.89 7.61 -13.63
C LEU A 220 -16.92 7.28 -14.72
N ASN A 221 -16.42 7.08 -15.92
CA ASN A 221 -17.22 6.61 -17.06
C ASN A 221 -16.52 5.40 -17.69
N GLN A 222 -17.22 4.72 -18.59
CA GLN A 222 -16.72 3.50 -19.23
C GLN A 222 -15.36 3.70 -19.93
N LYS A 223 -15.14 4.86 -20.56
CA LYS A 223 -13.87 5.18 -21.23
C LYS A 223 -12.71 5.26 -20.24
N ILE A 224 -12.89 5.89 -19.08
CA ILE A 224 -11.84 5.97 -18.04
C ILE A 224 -11.52 4.57 -17.52
N ILE A 225 -12.53 3.74 -17.26
CA ILE A 225 -12.38 2.37 -16.78
C ILE A 225 -11.59 1.52 -17.80
N GLU A 226 -12.01 1.53 -19.06
CA GLU A 226 -11.36 0.77 -20.12
C GLU A 226 -9.91 1.22 -20.35
N SER A 227 -9.66 2.53 -20.39
CA SER A 227 -8.30 3.08 -20.51
C SER A 227 -7.43 2.69 -19.33
N SER A 228 -7.97 2.73 -18.12
CA SER A 228 -7.25 2.31 -16.90
C SER A 228 -6.90 0.83 -16.93
N CYS A 229 -7.81 -0.03 -17.41
CA CYS A 229 -7.52 -1.45 -17.61
C CYS A 229 -6.41 -1.65 -18.66
N ARG A 230 -6.39 -0.87 -19.74
CA ARG A 230 -5.31 -0.95 -20.75
C ARG A 230 -3.97 -0.57 -20.16
N VAL A 231 -3.90 0.49 -19.34
CA VAL A 231 -2.67 0.88 -18.62
C VAL A 231 -2.13 -0.29 -17.81
N ILE A 232 -2.98 -0.94 -17.03
CA ILE A 232 -2.56 -2.09 -16.22
C ILE A 232 -2.05 -3.24 -17.09
N MET A 233 -2.75 -3.56 -18.18
CA MET A 233 -2.32 -4.61 -19.08
C MET A 233 -0.98 -4.29 -19.77
N GLN A 234 -0.77 -3.03 -20.17
CA GLN A 234 0.49 -2.56 -20.75
C GLN A 234 1.63 -2.66 -19.73
N LEU A 235 1.40 -2.21 -18.48
CA LEU A 235 2.39 -2.32 -17.40
C LEU A 235 2.75 -3.78 -17.10
N ASN A 236 1.76 -4.68 -17.05
CA ASN A 236 1.98 -6.11 -16.81
C ASN A 236 2.77 -6.79 -17.93
N ARG A 237 2.71 -6.26 -19.15
CA ARG A 237 3.45 -6.76 -20.32
C ARG A 237 4.76 -6.01 -20.57
N GLU A 238 5.10 -5.06 -19.72
CA GLU A 238 6.27 -4.17 -19.90
C GLU A 238 6.21 -3.35 -21.20
N GLU A 239 5.00 -3.06 -21.68
CA GLU A 239 4.74 -2.27 -22.87
C GLU A 239 4.73 -0.77 -22.54
N THR A 240 4.88 0.06 -23.58
CA THR A 240 4.79 1.51 -23.42
C THR A 240 3.35 1.93 -23.12
N VAL A 241 3.17 2.70 -22.06
CA VAL A 241 1.86 3.27 -21.68
C VAL A 241 1.60 4.52 -22.51
N HIS A 242 0.44 4.58 -23.17
CA HIS A 242 0.02 5.76 -23.93
C HIS A 242 -0.41 6.90 -22.99
N ALA A 243 -0.02 8.14 -23.32
CA ALA A 243 -0.26 9.30 -22.48
C ALA A 243 -1.74 9.54 -22.16
N GLU A 244 -2.64 9.33 -23.11
CA GLU A 244 -4.09 9.48 -22.91
C GLU A 244 -4.65 8.44 -21.93
N ASP A 245 -4.20 7.19 -22.03
CA ASP A 245 -4.61 6.12 -21.12
C ASP A 245 -4.05 6.38 -19.72
N LEU A 246 -2.80 6.88 -19.62
CA LEU A 246 -2.21 7.26 -18.34
C LEU A 246 -3.02 8.35 -17.63
N GLN A 247 -3.47 9.38 -18.34
CA GLN A 247 -4.32 10.43 -17.75
C GLN A 247 -5.64 9.88 -17.24
N SER A 248 -6.24 8.93 -17.96
CA SER A 248 -7.44 8.23 -17.51
C SER A 248 -7.19 7.43 -16.24
N TYR A 249 -6.08 6.72 -16.17
CA TYR A 249 -5.68 5.97 -14.97
C TYR A 249 -5.41 6.88 -13.78
N LEU A 250 -4.76 8.02 -13.97
CA LEU A 250 -4.55 9.01 -12.89
C LEU A 250 -5.88 9.60 -12.40
N SER A 251 -6.84 9.83 -13.30
CA SER A 251 -8.20 10.25 -12.93
C SER A 251 -8.93 9.17 -12.13
N PHE A 252 -8.77 7.90 -12.50
CA PHE A 252 -9.29 6.77 -11.76
C PHE A 252 -8.69 6.71 -10.34
N LYS A 253 -7.37 6.84 -10.20
CA LYS A 253 -6.71 6.87 -8.89
C LYS A 253 -7.21 8.00 -7.99
N LYS A 254 -7.42 9.20 -8.54
CA LYS A 254 -8.00 10.32 -7.79
C LYS A 254 -9.39 9.99 -7.24
N GLN A 255 -10.21 9.27 -8.00
CA GLN A 255 -11.51 8.84 -7.52
C GLN A 255 -11.39 7.83 -6.37
N ILE A 256 -10.48 6.84 -6.47
CA ILE A 256 -10.22 5.92 -5.37
C ILE A 256 -9.77 6.69 -4.12
N GLN A 257 -8.81 7.60 -4.26
CA GLN A 257 -8.33 8.43 -3.16
C GLN A 257 -9.47 9.23 -2.52
N TYR A 258 -10.35 9.84 -3.33
CA TYR A 258 -11.52 10.56 -2.84
C TYR A 258 -12.47 9.65 -2.04
N MET A 259 -12.69 8.41 -2.52
CA MET A 259 -13.54 7.46 -1.82
C MET A 259 -12.96 7.03 -0.46
N LEU A 260 -11.63 6.95 -0.34
CA LEU A 260 -10.97 6.57 0.91
C LEU A 260 -10.91 7.69 1.95
N LYS A 261 -11.07 8.94 1.54
CA LYS A 261 -11.09 10.11 2.45
C LYS A 261 -12.48 10.42 3.01
N LYS A 262 -13.50 9.71 2.57
CA LYS A 262 -14.89 9.83 3.04
C LYS A 262 -15.21 8.84 4.14
#